data_f217496efab6d9389ea11651ed069d75
#
_entry.id   f217496efab6d9389ea11651ed069d75
#
_cell.length_a   1.000
_cell.length_b   1.000
_cell.length_c   1.000
_cell.angle_alpha   90.00
_cell.angle_beta   90.00
_cell.angle_gamma   90.00
#
_symmetry.space_group_name_H-M   'P 1'
#
loop_
_entity.id
_entity.type
_entity.pdbx_description
1 polymer ?
#
loop_
_entity_poly.entity_id
_entity_poly.type
_entity_poly.pdbx_seq_one_letter_code
_entity_poly.pdbx_strand_id
1 'polypeptide(L)'
;MHRYIITVISALFLFQGCSTIKGLFGRKSIGDPNDPDFLNRVQTLKSAYRDGNIQALDELIEVYEDPDLHVKLRVAAGKTLGETQHPRALHAITEMVATTTALDYTLLNESINMLGMFNENPKAAEALVRSMHKMEEKTNEIHISLVKNLNRVRTKDQILALLDLYEVAKSNMSRTERLLTETLGALGNHQVVPILTTIAKDPKINIGIRNKAVEILGKKNPNEVAIAFAE
;
A
#
# COMPACT_ATOMS: atom_id res chain seq x y z
N MET A 1 -43.20 21.19 -45.45
CA MET A 1 -43.09 21.03 -44.00
C MET A 1 -42.64 19.64 -43.53
N HIS A 2 -42.03 18.77 -44.38
CA HIS A 2 -41.66 17.39 -44.03
C HIS A 2 -40.14 17.13 -43.99
N ARG A 3 -39.30 18.15 -44.24
CA ARG A 3 -37.82 17.98 -44.29
C ARG A 3 -37.09 18.34 -42.99
N TYR A 4 -37.75 18.96 -42.02
CA TYR A 4 -37.13 19.36 -40.74
C TYR A 4 -37.31 18.36 -39.60
N ILE A 5 -38.16 17.35 -39.75
CA ILE A 5 -38.44 16.36 -38.69
C ILE A 5 -37.38 15.24 -38.66
N ILE A 6 -36.76 14.94 -39.82
CA ILE A 6 -35.75 13.85 -39.92
C ILE A 6 -34.39 14.29 -39.34
N THR A 7 -34.06 15.58 -39.37
CA THR A 7 -32.78 16.11 -38.90
C THR A 7 -32.71 16.24 -37.36
N VAL A 8 -33.87 16.34 -36.70
CA VAL A 8 -33.92 16.43 -35.22
C VAL A 8 -33.84 15.08 -34.56
N ILE A 9 -34.29 14.02 -35.22
CA ILE A 9 -34.22 12.64 -34.66
C ILE A 9 -32.81 12.07 -34.75
N SER A 10 -32.00 12.46 -35.75
CA SER A 10 -30.60 12.01 -35.88
C SER A 10 -29.64 12.67 -34.86
N ALA A 11 -29.98 13.87 -34.34
CA ALA A 11 -29.18 14.57 -33.35
C ALA A 11 -29.40 14.06 -31.90
N LEU A 12 -30.52 13.35 -31.66
CA LEU A 12 -30.83 12.79 -30.33
C LEU A 12 -30.15 11.45 -30.04
N PHE A 13 -29.63 10.77 -31.08
CA PHE A 13 -28.95 9.47 -30.90
C PHE A 13 -27.45 9.56 -30.65
N LEU A 14 -26.83 10.77 -30.79
CA LEU A 14 -25.38 10.94 -30.60
C LEU A 14 -25.01 11.35 -29.16
N PHE A 15 -25.97 11.62 -28.28
CA PHE A 15 -25.70 11.98 -26.87
C PHE A 15 -26.01 10.88 -25.87
N GLN A 16 -26.41 9.68 -26.30
CA GLN A 16 -26.70 8.58 -25.40
C GLN A 16 -25.50 7.60 -25.17
N GLY A 17 -24.31 7.93 -25.67
CA GLY A 17 -23.14 7.08 -25.65
C GLY A 17 -22.32 7.10 -24.34
N CYS A 18 -22.55 8.04 -23.42
CA CYS A 18 -21.72 8.21 -22.21
C CYS A 18 -22.39 7.87 -20.86
N SER A 19 -23.68 7.52 -20.85
CA SER A 19 -24.39 7.21 -19.59
C SER A 19 -24.67 5.73 -19.37
N THR A 20 -24.33 4.87 -20.32
CA THR A 20 -24.71 3.45 -20.28
C THR A 20 -23.77 2.61 -19.41
N ILE A 21 -22.57 3.12 -19.07
CA ILE A 21 -21.62 2.40 -18.21
C ILE A 21 -21.98 2.58 -16.72
N LYS A 22 -22.45 3.77 -16.32
CA LYS A 22 -22.95 3.99 -14.95
C LYS A 22 -24.26 3.24 -14.64
N GLY A 23 -25.02 2.86 -15.65
CA GLY A 23 -26.27 2.12 -15.49
C GLY A 23 -26.10 0.59 -15.33
N LEU A 24 -24.97 0.03 -15.73
CA LEU A 24 -24.64 -1.39 -15.50
C LEU A 24 -24.20 -1.68 -14.05
N PHE A 25 -23.73 -0.65 -13.34
CA PHE A 25 -23.59 -0.66 -11.88
C PHE A 25 -24.86 -0.11 -11.21
N GLY A 26 -26.02 -0.48 -11.72
CA GLY A 26 -27.25 -0.08 -11.05
C GLY A 26 -27.06 -0.23 -9.54
N ARG A 27 -27.37 0.85 -8.79
CA ARG A 27 -27.48 0.89 -7.31
C ARG A 27 -28.38 -0.24 -6.78
N LYS A 28 -28.03 -1.48 -7.06
CA LYS A 28 -28.47 -2.61 -6.28
C LYS A 28 -27.48 -2.71 -5.17
N SER A 29 -27.95 -2.38 -3.97
CA SER A 29 -27.41 -2.67 -2.65
C SER A 29 -25.91 -3.05 -2.71
N ILE A 30 -25.07 -2.33 -2.03
CA ILE A 30 -23.73 -2.75 -1.62
C ILE A 30 -23.71 -4.28 -1.70
N GLY A 31 -23.22 -4.82 -2.82
CA GLY A 31 -23.50 -6.19 -3.22
C GLY A 31 -23.01 -7.16 -2.16
N ASP A 32 -23.72 -8.26 -1.99
CA ASP A 32 -23.25 -9.36 -1.15
C ASP A 32 -21.78 -9.65 -1.53
N PRO A 33 -20.82 -9.52 -0.57
CA PRO A 33 -19.40 -9.78 -0.85
C PRO A 33 -19.10 -11.18 -1.34
N ASN A 34 -20.09 -12.07 -1.31
CA ASN A 34 -20.03 -13.44 -1.82
C ASN A 34 -20.79 -13.61 -3.14
N ASP A 35 -21.32 -12.51 -3.73
CA ASP A 35 -21.96 -12.56 -5.02
C ASP A 35 -20.93 -13.02 -6.10
N PRO A 36 -21.12 -14.21 -6.69
CA PRO A 36 -20.20 -14.74 -7.70
C PRO A 36 -20.09 -13.82 -8.92
N ASP A 37 -21.10 -13.03 -9.23
CA ASP A 37 -21.08 -12.12 -10.37
C ASP A 37 -20.07 -10.99 -10.20
N PHE A 38 -19.82 -10.52 -8.98
CA PHE A 38 -18.80 -9.52 -8.71
C PHE A 38 -17.38 -10.05 -8.91
N LEU A 39 -17.08 -11.22 -8.39
CA LEU A 39 -15.78 -11.86 -8.57
C LEU A 39 -15.55 -12.27 -10.02
N ASN A 40 -16.58 -12.77 -10.70
CA ASN A 40 -16.54 -13.09 -12.14
C ASN A 40 -16.22 -11.85 -12.98
N ARG A 41 -16.73 -10.67 -12.61
CA ARG A 41 -16.44 -9.44 -13.33
C ARG A 41 -14.96 -9.04 -13.22
N VAL A 42 -14.35 -9.11 -12.03
CA VAL A 42 -12.92 -8.87 -11.86
C VAL A 42 -12.10 -9.85 -12.71
N GLN A 43 -12.49 -11.11 -12.76
CA GLN A 43 -11.83 -12.13 -13.61
C GLN A 43 -12.00 -11.83 -15.10
N THR A 44 -13.17 -11.35 -15.53
CA THR A 44 -13.43 -10.95 -16.91
C THR A 44 -12.54 -9.77 -17.30
N LEU A 45 -12.44 -8.76 -16.45
CA LEU A 45 -11.54 -7.60 -16.68
C LEU A 45 -10.07 -8.03 -16.72
N LYS A 46 -9.66 -8.95 -15.85
CA LYS A 46 -8.31 -9.53 -15.87
C LYS A 46 -8.01 -10.22 -17.21
N SER A 47 -8.96 -11.01 -17.71
CA SER A 47 -8.81 -11.69 -19.01
C SER A 47 -8.74 -10.67 -20.15
N ALA A 48 -9.66 -9.70 -20.18
CA ALA A 48 -9.70 -8.66 -21.20
C ALA A 48 -8.37 -7.85 -21.24
N TYR A 49 -7.81 -7.53 -20.07
CA TYR A 49 -6.51 -6.86 -20.01
C TYR A 49 -5.38 -7.73 -20.60
N ARG A 50 -5.35 -9.04 -20.28
CA ARG A 50 -4.38 -9.98 -20.85
C ARG A 50 -4.49 -10.11 -22.36
N ASP A 51 -5.71 -9.97 -22.89
CA ASP A 51 -5.99 -9.98 -24.32
C ASP A 51 -5.68 -8.62 -25.01
N GLY A 52 -5.09 -7.68 -24.28
CA GLY A 52 -4.62 -6.40 -24.81
C GLY A 52 -5.62 -5.24 -24.66
N ASN A 53 -6.76 -5.43 -24.00
CA ASN A 53 -7.70 -4.34 -23.74
C ASN A 53 -7.23 -3.47 -22.56
N ILE A 54 -6.59 -2.34 -22.86
CA ILE A 54 -6.09 -1.41 -21.84
C ILE A 54 -7.22 -0.71 -21.05
N GLN A 55 -8.43 -0.59 -21.60
CA GLN A 55 -9.57 -0.01 -20.89
C GLN A 55 -9.99 -0.87 -19.69
N ALA A 56 -9.78 -2.17 -19.76
CA ALA A 56 -10.03 -3.07 -18.63
C ALA A 56 -9.14 -2.75 -17.42
N LEU A 57 -7.94 -2.20 -17.63
CA LEU A 57 -7.10 -1.70 -16.53
C LEU A 57 -7.72 -0.49 -15.85
N ASP A 58 -8.28 0.44 -16.63
CA ASP A 58 -8.93 1.63 -16.09
C ASP A 58 -10.17 1.27 -15.28
N GLU A 59 -10.97 0.33 -15.78
CA GLU A 59 -12.13 -0.19 -15.05
C GLU A 59 -11.72 -0.91 -13.74
N LEU A 60 -10.61 -1.64 -13.73
CA LEU A 60 -10.08 -2.25 -12.51
C LEU A 60 -9.63 -1.20 -11.49
N ILE A 61 -9.03 -0.10 -11.95
CA ILE A 61 -8.64 1.03 -11.10
C ILE A 61 -9.89 1.69 -10.50
N GLU A 62 -10.91 1.97 -11.31
CA GLU A 62 -12.19 2.53 -10.84
C GLU A 62 -12.83 1.64 -9.75
N VAL A 63 -12.89 0.33 -9.96
CA VAL A 63 -13.43 -0.63 -8.97
C VAL A 63 -12.60 -0.60 -7.68
N TYR A 64 -11.28 -0.51 -7.77
CA TYR A 64 -10.40 -0.49 -6.61
C TYR A 64 -10.54 0.81 -5.79
N GLU A 65 -10.71 1.94 -6.44
CA GLU A 65 -10.79 3.27 -5.84
C GLU A 65 -12.18 3.62 -5.30
N ASP A 66 -13.24 2.99 -5.80
CA ASP A 66 -14.63 3.32 -5.45
C ASP A 66 -14.94 3.01 -3.96
N PRO A 67 -15.14 4.03 -3.10
CA PRO A 67 -15.41 3.84 -1.68
C PRO A 67 -16.79 3.22 -1.40
N ASP A 68 -17.73 3.31 -2.36
CA ASP A 68 -19.09 2.79 -2.21
C ASP A 68 -19.16 1.28 -2.43
N LEU A 69 -18.09 0.68 -2.97
CA LEU A 69 -18.00 -0.75 -3.18
C LEU A 69 -17.49 -1.49 -1.94
N HIS A 70 -17.98 -2.72 -1.78
CA HIS A 70 -17.56 -3.56 -0.66
C HIS A 70 -16.04 -3.84 -0.72
N VAL A 71 -15.36 -3.78 0.44
CA VAL A 71 -13.90 -3.91 0.56
C VAL A 71 -13.33 -5.18 -0.10
N LYS A 72 -14.03 -6.31 -0.04
CA LYS A 72 -13.58 -7.55 -0.69
C LYS A 72 -13.46 -7.41 -2.22
N LEU A 73 -14.38 -6.70 -2.86
CA LEU A 73 -14.34 -6.45 -4.29
C LEU A 73 -13.18 -5.53 -4.66
N ARG A 74 -13.01 -4.46 -3.91
CA ARG A 74 -11.88 -3.53 -4.05
C ARG A 74 -10.54 -4.25 -3.89
N VAL A 75 -10.42 -5.10 -2.89
CA VAL A 75 -9.24 -5.95 -2.68
C VAL A 75 -9.00 -6.91 -3.86
N ALA A 76 -10.05 -7.54 -4.39
CA ALA A 76 -9.93 -8.43 -5.55
C ALA A 76 -9.43 -7.68 -6.80
N ALA A 77 -9.99 -6.48 -7.07
CA ALA A 77 -9.51 -5.62 -8.16
C ALA A 77 -8.06 -5.19 -7.95
N GLY A 78 -7.70 -4.75 -6.75
CA GLY A 78 -6.34 -4.36 -6.39
C GLY A 78 -5.32 -5.48 -6.54
N LYS A 79 -5.64 -6.72 -6.13
CA LYS A 79 -4.78 -7.89 -6.38
C LYS A 79 -4.54 -8.12 -7.86
N THR A 80 -5.59 -8.00 -8.67
CA THR A 80 -5.45 -8.08 -10.13
C THR A 80 -4.57 -6.96 -10.66
N LEU A 81 -4.74 -5.72 -10.18
CA LEU A 81 -3.86 -4.59 -10.55
C LEU A 81 -2.40 -4.86 -10.19
N GLY A 82 -2.11 -5.39 -9.00
CA GLY A 82 -0.76 -5.75 -8.58
C GLY A 82 -0.10 -6.79 -9.53
N GLU A 83 -0.88 -7.77 -9.97
CA GLU A 83 -0.39 -8.78 -10.94
C GLU A 83 -0.05 -8.20 -12.32
N THR A 84 -0.65 -7.07 -12.72
CA THR A 84 -0.40 -6.46 -14.03
C THR A 84 0.99 -5.85 -14.15
N GLN A 85 1.65 -5.52 -13.05
CA GLN A 85 2.92 -4.78 -12.97
C GLN A 85 2.91 -3.45 -13.75
N HIS A 86 1.71 -2.95 -14.11
CA HIS A 86 1.58 -1.74 -14.92
C HIS A 86 1.82 -0.48 -14.07
N PRO A 87 2.53 0.57 -14.58
CA PRO A 87 2.82 1.78 -13.82
C PRO A 87 1.58 2.52 -13.30
N ARG A 88 0.45 2.49 -14.02
CA ARG A 88 -0.81 3.10 -13.58
C ARG A 88 -1.43 2.35 -12.40
N ALA A 89 -1.33 1.02 -12.40
CA ALA A 89 -1.77 0.19 -11.27
C ALA A 89 -0.92 0.50 -10.02
N LEU A 90 0.40 0.59 -10.17
CA LEU A 90 1.29 0.99 -9.09
C LEU A 90 0.91 2.36 -8.52
N HIS A 91 0.61 3.34 -9.39
CA HIS A 91 0.17 4.66 -8.96
C HIS A 91 -1.12 4.60 -8.14
N ALA A 92 -2.16 3.93 -8.64
CA ALA A 92 -3.44 3.79 -7.93
C ALA A 92 -3.28 3.10 -6.55
N ILE A 93 -2.48 2.04 -6.47
CA ILE A 93 -2.22 1.34 -5.21
C ILE A 93 -1.42 2.23 -4.24
N THR A 94 -0.44 2.99 -4.74
CA THR A 94 0.33 3.96 -3.93
C THR A 94 -0.56 5.05 -3.35
N GLU A 95 -1.45 5.63 -4.15
CA GLU A 95 -2.41 6.65 -3.70
C GLU A 95 -3.40 6.06 -2.67
N MET A 96 -3.86 4.84 -2.88
CA MET A 96 -4.74 4.16 -1.93
C MET A 96 -4.07 4.01 -0.55
N VAL A 97 -2.83 3.52 -0.49
CA VAL A 97 -2.07 3.41 0.77
C VAL A 97 -1.83 4.79 1.40
N ALA A 98 -1.58 5.82 0.57
CA ALA A 98 -1.36 7.17 1.04
C ALA A 98 -2.62 7.83 1.61
N THR A 99 -3.82 7.49 1.14
CA THR A 99 -5.08 8.14 1.48
C THR A 99 -5.94 7.35 2.46
N THR A 100 -5.81 6.01 2.47
CA THR A 100 -6.59 5.12 3.35
C THR A 100 -6.29 5.38 4.82
N THR A 101 -7.31 5.41 5.65
CA THR A 101 -7.18 5.60 7.09
C THR A 101 -6.89 4.27 7.81
N ALA A 102 -6.30 4.34 9.00
CA ALA A 102 -6.07 3.17 9.85
C ALA A 102 -7.38 2.46 10.26
N LEU A 103 -8.53 3.12 10.15
CA LEU A 103 -9.85 2.52 10.41
C LEU A 103 -10.23 1.52 9.32
N ASP A 104 -9.68 1.65 8.12
CA ASP A 104 -9.90 0.73 6.99
C ASP A 104 -8.73 -0.26 6.89
N TYR A 105 -8.44 -0.93 8.01
CA TYR A 105 -7.26 -1.80 8.16
C TYR A 105 -7.14 -2.85 7.07
N THR A 106 -8.25 -3.48 6.67
CA THR A 106 -8.23 -4.54 5.65
C THR A 106 -7.75 -4.02 4.31
N LEU A 107 -8.32 -2.90 3.85
CA LEU A 107 -7.93 -2.30 2.58
C LEU A 107 -6.49 -1.80 2.61
N LEU A 108 -6.08 -1.15 3.70
CA LEU A 108 -4.72 -0.65 3.88
C LEU A 108 -3.70 -1.78 3.85
N ASN A 109 -3.92 -2.85 4.64
CA ASN A 109 -3.01 -3.98 4.71
C ASN A 109 -2.88 -4.72 3.36
N GLU A 110 -4.01 -4.95 2.68
CA GLU A 110 -3.98 -5.58 1.35
C GLU A 110 -3.31 -4.69 0.31
N SER A 111 -3.51 -3.36 0.37
CA SER A 111 -2.83 -2.43 -0.55
C SER A 111 -1.31 -2.40 -0.34
N ILE A 112 -0.84 -2.51 0.91
CA ILE A 112 0.59 -2.67 1.21
C ILE A 112 1.12 -3.99 0.62
N ASN A 113 0.37 -5.09 0.75
CA ASN A 113 0.75 -6.37 0.15
C ASN A 113 0.84 -6.28 -1.39
N MET A 114 -0.09 -5.55 -2.00
CA MET A 114 -0.09 -5.32 -3.45
C MET A 114 1.13 -4.50 -3.91
N LEU A 115 1.56 -3.48 -3.14
CA LEU A 115 2.81 -2.77 -3.43
C LEU A 115 4.02 -3.72 -3.42
N GLY A 116 4.02 -4.71 -2.50
CA GLY A 116 5.06 -5.74 -2.44
C GLY A 116 5.14 -6.65 -3.67
N MET A 117 4.07 -6.72 -4.49
CA MET A 117 4.08 -7.49 -5.74
C MET A 117 4.97 -6.83 -6.82
N PHE A 118 5.24 -5.52 -6.74
CA PHE A 118 6.13 -4.78 -7.64
C PHE A 118 7.59 -4.86 -7.16
N ASN A 119 8.10 -6.08 -6.95
CA ASN A 119 9.35 -6.39 -6.27
C ASN A 119 10.62 -5.82 -6.92
N GLU A 120 10.60 -5.56 -8.23
CA GLU A 120 11.72 -4.98 -8.98
C GLU A 120 11.54 -3.47 -9.26
N ASN A 121 10.48 -2.85 -8.74
CA ASN A 121 10.18 -1.45 -9.02
C ASN A 121 10.59 -0.55 -7.85
N PRO A 122 11.63 0.32 -8.02
CA PRO A 122 12.09 1.19 -6.93
C PRO A 122 11.01 2.17 -6.43
N LYS A 123 10.03 2.54 -7.26
CA LYS A 123 8.91 3.40 -6.84
C LYS A 123 7.97 2.68 -5.86
N ALA A 124 7.83 1.36 -5.97
CA ALA A 124 7.05 0.59 -5.00
C ALA A 124 7.74 0.56 -3.63
N ALA A 125 9.07 0.35 -3.61
CA ALA A 125 9.85 0.42 -2.38
C ALA A 125 9.75 1.81 -1.72
N GLU A 126 9.89 2.88 -2.50
CA GLU A 126 9.71 4.25 -2.03
C GLU A 126 8.30 4.50 -1.47
N ALA A 127 7.26 3.99 -2.14
CA ALA A 127 5.87 4.07 -1.68
C ALA A 127 5.66 3.34 -0.35
N LEU A 128 6.23 2.14 -0.17
CA LEU A 128 6.19 1.38 1.08
C LEU A 128 6.85 2.15 2.23
N VAL A 129 8.03 2.72 2.00
CA VAL A 129 8.75 3.52 3.02
C VAL A 129 7.97 4.78 3.39
N ARG A 130 7.44 5.52 2.41
CA ARG A 130 6.59 6.70 2.67
C ARG A 130 5.33 6.33 3.45
N SER A 131 4.71 5.21 3.14
CA SER A 131 3.52 4.72 3.84
C SER A 131 3.82 4.41 5.30
N MET A 132 4.96 3.77 5.57
CA MET A 132 5.42 3.49 6.93
C MET A 132 5.61 4.78 7.72
N HIS A 133 6.29 5.79 7.17
CA HIS A 133 6.48 7.08 7.84
C HIS A 133 5.15 7.79 8.12
N LYS A 134 4.21 7.77 7.18
CA LYS A 134 2.90 8.38 7.37
C LYS A 134 2.08 7.68 8.46
N MET A 135 2.13 6.35 8.51
CA MET A 135 1.46 5.57 9.57
C MET A 135 2.08 5.87 10.94
N GLU A 136 3.41 5.96 11.03
CA GLU A 136 4.12 6.29 12.25
C GLU A 136 3.77 7.71 12.73
N GLU A 137 3.72 8.70 11.84
CA GLU A 137 3.30 10.06 12.13
C GLU A 137 1.87 10.10 12.71
N LYS A 138 0.92 9.41 12.07
CA LYS A 138 -0.48 9.33 12.54
C LYS A 138 -0.60 8.61 13.88
N THR A 139 0.14 7.54 14.08
CA THR A 139 0.19 6.82 15.35
C THR A 139 0.73 7.72 16.45
N ASN A 140 1.77 8.50 16.17
CA ASN A 140 2.36 9.45 17.11
C ASN A 140 1.37 10.57 17.48
N GLU A 141 0.64 11.13 16.51
CA GLU A 141 -0.43 12.12 16.77
C GLU A 141 -1.50 11.56 17.74
N ILE A 142 -1.91 10.30 17.54
CA ILE A 142 -2.87 9.62 18.43
C ILE A 142 -2.26 9.45 19.83
N HIS A 143 -1.02 8.99 19.95
CA HIS A 143 -0.32 8.82 21.22
C HIS A 143 -0.21 10.15 21.97
N ILE A 144 0.18 11.25 21.28
CA ILE A 144 0.23 12.58 21.88
C ILE A 144 -1.13 12.99 22.42
N SER A 145 -2.21 12.75 21.66
CA SER A 145 -3.56 13.07 22.08
C SER A 145 -4.01 12.27 23.29
N LEU A 146 -3.70 10.97 23.33
CA LEU A 146 -3.95 10.09 24.47
C LEU A 146 -3.22 10.59 25.72
N VAL A 147 -1.91 10.86 25.62
CA VAL A 147 -1.10 11.35 26.75
C VAL A 147 -1.60 12.70 27.26
N LYS A 148 -1.96 13.64 26.36
CA LYS A 148 -2.53 14.94 26.74
C LYS A 148 -3.85 14.80 27.50
N ASN A 149 -4.71 13.86 27.10
CA ASN A 149 -5.98 13.64 27.79
C ASN A 149 -5.79 12.89 29.12
N LEU A 150 -4.87 11.95 29.18
CA LEU A 150 -4.48 11.28 30.41
C LEU A 150 -3.90 12.26 31.44
N ASN A 151 -3.19 13.30 31.06
CA ASN A 151 -2.65 14.32 31.97
C ASN A 151 -3.72 15.17 32.68
N ARG A 152 -4.97 15.14 32.24
CA ARG A 152 -6.08 15.90 32.86
C ARG A 152 -6.70 15.22 34.07
N VAL A 153 -6.47 13.92 34.23
CA VAL A 153 -6.98 13.12 35.33
C VAL A 153 -5.78 12.77 36.26
N ARG A 154 -5.87 12.96 37.54
CA ARG A 154 -4.74 12.79 38.49
C ARG A 154 -5.04 11.63 39.44
N THR A 155 -5.17 10.44 38.91
CA THR A 155 -5.43 9.23 39.72
C THR A 155 -4.27 8.25 39.61
N LYS A 156 -4.15 7.36 40.62
CA LYS A 156 -3.17 6.28 40.61
C LYS A 156 -3.29 5.39 39.36
N ASP A 157 -4.52 5.11 38.95
CA ASP A 157 -4.83 4.25 37.81
C ASP A 157 -4.32 4.83 36.49
N GLN A 158 -4.26 6.17 36.38
CA GLN A 158 -3.66 6.82 35.21
C GLN A 158 -2.15 6.69 35.14
N ILE A 159 -1.47 6.77 36.31
CA ILE A 159 -0.02 6.58 36.33
C ILE A 159 0.28 5.15 35.88
N LEU A 160 -0.50 4.17 36.33
CA LEU A 160 -0.38 2.79 35.87
C LEU A 160 -0.65 2.68 34.37
N ALA A 161 -1.70 3.29 33.84
CA ALA A 161 -2.02 3.29 32.41
C ALA A 161 -0.90 3.94 31.58
N LEU A 162 -0.26 5.01 32.06
CA LEU A 162 0.88 5.63 31.38
C LEU A 162 2.12 4.73 31.38
N LEU A 163 2.37 4.02 32.48
CA LEU A 163 3.47 3.04 32.53
C LEU A 163 3.23 1.85 31.61
N ASP A 164 1.99 1.33 31.57
CA ASP A 164 1.61 0.27 30.62
C ASP A 164 1.79 0.74 29.17
N LEU A 165 1.36 1.97 28.84
CA LEU A 165 1.55 2.55 27.51
C LEU A 165 3.03 2.67 27.15
N TYR A 166 3.87 3.08 28.10
CA TYR A 166 5.33 3.14 27.92
C TYR A 166 5.92 1.76 27.59
N GLU A 167 5.54 0.72 28.35
CA GLU A 167 6.03 -0.65 28.10
C GLU A 167 5.55 -1.20 26.75
N VAL A 168 4.31 -0.91 26.35
CA VAL A 168 3.78 -1.26 25.02
C VAL A 168 4.57 -0.57 23.92
N ALA A 169 4.84 0.74 24.04
CA ALA A 169 5.61 1.49 23.05
C ALA A 169 7.05 0.95 22.91
N LYS A 170 7.70 0.67 24.04
CA LYS A 170 9.04 0.06 24.08
C LYS A 170 9.07 -1.32 23.43
N SER A 171 8.07 -2.16 23.73
CA SER A 171 7.94 -3.49 23.14
C SER A 171 7.72 -3.44 21.62
N ASN A 172 6.88 -2.52 21.13
CA ASN A 172 6.62 -2.33 19.71
C ASN A 172 7.87 -1.87 18.96
N MET A 173 8.64 -0.95 19.52
CA MET A 173 9.91 -0.50 18.94
C MET A 173 10.91 -1.66 18.81
N SER A 174 11.08 -2.46 19.86
CA SER A 174 11.96 -3.64 19.84
C SER A 174 11.51 -4.70 18.83
N ARG A 175 10.18 -4.89 18.68
CA ARG A 175 9.62 -5.83 17.69
C ARG A 175 9.90 -5.34 16.26
N THR A 176 9.68 -4.05 15.98
CA THR A 176 9.94 -3.46 14.66
C THR A 176 11.42 -3.55 14.31
N GLU A 177 12.31 -3.23 15.23
CA GLU A 177 13.75 -3.35 15.05
C GLU A 177 14.17 -4.79 14.72
N ARG A 178 13.61 -5.77 15.44
CA ARG A 178 13.88 -7.18 15.17
C ARG A 178 13.42 -7.59 13.78
N LEU A 179 12.18 -7.24 13.38
CA LEU A 179 11.64 -7.57 12.05
C LEU A 179 12.49 -6.97 10.92
N LEU A 180 12.90 -5.71 11.06
CA LEU A 180 13.78 -5.07 10.08
C LEU A 180 15.14 -5.77 9.99
N THR A 181 15.71 -6.15 11.14
CA THR A 181 16.99 -6.86 11.20
C THR A 181 16.88 -8.26 10.58
N GLU A 182 15.79 -9.00 10.85
CA GLU A 182 15.52 -10.30 10.25
C GLU A 182 15.32 -10.19 8.73
N THR A 183 14.58 -9.17 8.27
CA THR A 183 14.36 -8.90 6.85
C THR A 183 15.68 -8.63 6.12
N LEU A 184 16.50 -7.72 6.65
CA LEU A 184 17.83 -7.44 6.09
C LEU A 184 18.75 -8.66 6.16
N GLY A 185 18.59 -9.48 7.20
CA GLY A 185 19.30 -10.76 7.34
C GLY A 185 18.91 -11.80 6.29
N ALA A 186 17.64 -11.81 5.88
CA ALA A 186 17.12 -12.75 4.88
C ALA A 186 17.53 -12.41 3.43
N LEU A 187 17.92 -11.16 3.16
CA LEU A 187 18.43 -10.78 1.84
C LEU A 187 19.75 -11.49 1.55
N GLY A 188 19.93 -11.94 0.31
CA GLY A 188 21.11 -12.68 -0.13
C GLY A 188 22.43 -11.89 0.09
N ASN A 189 23.51 -12.58 0.51
CA ASN A 189 24.79 -11.95 0.82
C ASN A 189 25.38 -11.17 -0.35
N HIS A 190 25.34 -11.74 -1.55
CA HIS A 190 25.89 -11.10 -2.75
C HIS A 190 25.24 -9.76 -3.11
N GLN A 191 23.97 -9.58 -2.74
CA GLN A 191 23.24 -8.35 -3.01
C GLN A 191 23.40 -7.31 -1.91
N VAL A 192 23.42 -7.75 -0.66
CA VAL A 192 23.30 -6.88 0.51
C VAL A 192 24.65 -6.48 1.10
N VAL A 193 25.63 -7.36 1.11
CA VAL A 193 26.95 -7.08 1.70
C VAL A 193 27.62 -5.85 1.06
N PRO A 194 27.71 -5.71 -0.28
CA PRO A 194 28.29 -4.53 -0.89
C PRO A 194 27.55 -3.22 -0.50
N ILE A 195 26.22 -3.25 -0.49
CA ILE A 195 25.38 -2.09 -0.16
C ILE A 195 25.59 -1.68 1.31
N LEU A 196 25.50 -2.63 2.23
CA LEU A 196 25.71 -2.37 3.67
C LEU A 196 27.13 -1.87 3.96
N THR A 197 28.14 -2.38 3.24
CA THR A 197 29.53 -1.92 3.35
C THR A 197 29.66 -0.47 2.89
N THR A 198 29.06 -0.10 1.78
CA THR A 198 29.02 1.29 1.30
C THR A 198 28.37 2.21 2.32
N ILE A 199 27.21 1.80 2.90
CA ILE A 199 26.52 2.56 3.96
C ILE A 199 27.41 2.72 5.19
N ALA A 200 28.05 1.64 5.64
CA ALA A 200 28.92 1.66 6.82
C ALA A 200 30.14 2.59 6.66
N LYS A 201 30.69 2.65 5.45
CA LYS A 201 31.86 3.49 5.14
C LYS A 201 31.52 4.96 4.88
N ASP A 202 30.28 5.32 4.51
CA ASP A 202 29.94 6.69 4.09
C ASP A 202 29.80 7.63 5.31
N PRO A 203 30.73 8.61 5.49
CA PRO A 203 30.69 9.54 6.61
C PRO A 203 29.50 10.51 6.58
N LYS A 204 28.81 10.65 5.43
CA LYS A 204 27.64 11.51 5.28
C LYS A 204 26.37 10.86 5.85
N ILE A 205 26.38 9.56 6.05
CA ILE A 205 25.26 8.82 6.62
C ILE A 205 25.30 8.92 8.15
N ASN A 206 24.10 9.04 8.76
CA ASN A 206 23.95 9.10 10.22
C ASN A 206 24.66 7.92 10.91
N ILE A 207 25.38 8.23 11.99
CA ILE A 207 26.18 7.24 12.73
C ILE A 207 25.36 6.05 13.23
N GLY A 208 24.10 6.27 13.64
CA GLY A 208 23.20 5.20 14.09
C GLY A 208 22.89 4.19 12.95
N ILE A 209 22.66 4.70 11.74
CA ILE A 209 22.42 3.88 10.56
C ILE A 209 23.69 3.11 10.17
N ARG A 210 24.86 3.76 10.22
CA ARG A 210 26.15 3.11 9.94
C ARG A 210 26.44 1.99 10.92
N ASN A 211 26.24 2.22 12.23
CA ASN A 211 26.43 1.22 13.25
C ASN A 211 25.47 0.02 13.05
N LYS A 212 24.23 0.28 12.63
CA LYS A 212 23.27 -0.78 12.33
C LYS A 212 23.70 -1.59 11.10
N ALA A 213 24.23 -0.95 10.08
CA ALA A 213 24.79 -1.65 8.91
C ALA A 213 25.96 -2.57 9.31
N VAL A 214 26.87 -2.11 10.18
CA VAL A 214 27.97 -2.92 10.74
C VAL A 214 27.45 -4.11 11.55
N GLU A 215 26.43 -3.91 12.39
CA GLU A 215 25.81 -4.99 13.18
C GLU A 215 25.24 -6.09 12.27
N ILE A 216 24.54 -5.70 11.18
CA ILE A 216 23.97 -6.64 10.23
C ILE A 216 25.08 -7.37 9.46
N LEU A 217 26.13 -6.66 9.04
CA LEU A 217 27.30 -7.26 8.39
C LEU A 217 27.97 -8.30 9.28
N GLY A 218 28.06 -8.06 10.59
CA GLY A 218 28.61 -9.01 11.55
C GLY A 218 27.85 -10.35 11.65
N LYS A 219 26.60 -10.39 11.17
CA LYS A 219 25.77 -11.60 11.10
C LYS A 219 25.86 -12.31 9.75
N LYS A 220 26.59 -11.75 8.78
CA LYS A 220 26.79 -12.29 7.44
C LYS A 220 28.08 -13.13 7.37
N ASN A 221 28.32 -13.76 6.23
CA ASN A 221 29.52 -14.55 6.00
C ASN A 221 30.79 -13.69 6.17
N PRO A 222 31.71 -14.01 7.11
CA PRO A 222 32.90 -13.20 7.37
C PRO A 222 33.79 -13.01 6.15
N ASN A 223 33.89 -14.00 5.27
CA ASN A 223 34.74 -13.93 4.07
C ASN A 223 34.20 -12.91 3.07
N GLU A 224 32.87 -12.88 2.85
CA GLU A 224 32.24 -11.92 1.93
C GLU A 224 32.34 -10.50 2.49
N VAL A 225 32.17 -10.34 3.80
CA VAL A 225 32.33 -9.05 4.47
C VAL A 225 33.78 -8.56 4.37
N ALA A 226 34.77 -9.42 4.60
CA ALA A 226 36.18 -9.05 4.49
C ALA A 226 36.53 -8.59 3.06
N ILE A 227 36.06 -9.28 2.02
CA ILE A 227 36.29 -8.90 0.62
C ILE A 227 35.67 -7.51 0.35
N ALA A 228 34.42 -7.27 0.76
CA ALA A 228 33.74 -6.00 0.54
C ALA A 228 34.39 -4.82 1.29
N PHE A 229 35.09 -5.07 2.41
CA PHE A 229 35.85 -4.04 3.11
C PHE A 229 37.24 -3.80 2.52
N ALA A 230 37.80 -4.75 1.75
CA ALA A 230 39.09 -4.62 1.11
C ALA A 230 39.06 -3.82 -0.21
N GLU A 231 37.90 -3.74 -0.88
CA GLU A 231 37.64 -2.89 -2.04
C GLU A 231 37.30 -1.43 -1.59
#